data_a272447d944d8bd9f1d123dddc4a20a4
#
_entry.id   a272447d944d8bd9f1d123dddc4a20a4
#
_cell.length_a   1.000
_cell.length_b   1.000
_cell.length_c   1.000
_cell.angle_alpha   90.00
_cell.angle_beta   90.00
_cell.angle_gamma   90.00
#
_symmetry.space_group_name_H-M   'P 1'
#
loop_
_entity.id
_entity.type
_entity.pdbx_description
1 polymer ?
#
loop_
_entity_poly.entity_id
_entity_poly.type
_entity_poly.pdbx_seq_one_letter_code
_entity_poly.pdbx_strand_id
1 'polypeptide(L)'
;MTALEKWSWEAVCDLRDLVAGAGVCVLVGSEQVALFYLPEDDRAVYALSNRDPIGEANVLSRGILGDIGGRLVVASPLYKHHFDLATGACLEDDAVRIPTYAARLEGDHVLIGRP
;
A
#
# COMPACT_ATOMS: atom_id res chain seq x y z
N MET A 1 20.02 -20.49 -0.38
CA MET A 1 19.28 -19.38 0.29
C MET A 1 18.33 -18.71 -0.68
N THR A 2 17.08 -18.60 -0.32
CA THR A 2 16.08 -17.96 -1.16
C THR A 2 16.10 -16.43 -0.97
N ALA A 3 15.51 -15.69 -1.92
CA ALA A 3 15.40 -14.24 -1.80
C ALA A 3 14.64 -13.82 -0.55
N LEU A 4 13.64 -14.61 -0.11
CA LEU A 4 12.85 -14.31 1.08
C LEU A 4 13.67 -14.32 2.37
N GLU A 5 14.74 -15.10 2.42
CA GLU A 5 15.61 -15.16 3.60
C GLU A 5 16.41 -13.88 3.79
N LYS A 6 16.47 -13.04 2.76
CA LYS A 6 17.17 -11.75 2.82
C LYS A 6 16.26 -10.60 3.22
N TRP A 7 14.97 -10.86 3.33
CA TRP A 7 14.01 -9.83 3.67
C TRP A 7 13.89 -9.70 5.18
N SER A 8 13.80 -8.46 5.63
CA SER A 8 13.48 -8.15 7.02
C SER A 8 11.99 -7.86 7.12
N TRP A 9 11.31 -8.60 7.98
CA TRP A 9 9.88 -8.42 8.23
C TRP A 9 9.68 -7.72 9.57
N GLU A 10 8.85 -6.71 9.55
CA GLU A 10 8.58 -5.88 10.71
C GLU A 10 7.09 -5.81 10.95
N ALA A 11 6.66 -6.10 12.19
CA ALA A 11 5.27 -5.92 12.58
C ALA A 11 5.03 -4.42 12.77
N VAL A 12 4.10 -3.86 11.99
CA VAL A 12 3.86 -2.42 11.97
C VAL A 12 2.55 -2.02 12.63
N CYS A 13 1.60 -2.93 12.73
CA CYS A 13 0.34 -2.72 13.44
C CYS A 13 -0.38 -4.05 13.61
N ASP A 14 -1.52 -4.02 14.31
CA ASP A 14 -2.40 -5.16 14.45
C ASP A 14 -3.52 -5.10 13.42
N LEU A 15 -4.10 -6.26 13.13
CA LEU A 15 -5.24 -6.35 12.22
C LEU A 15 -6.40 -5.43 12.64
N ARG A 16 -6.63 -5.29 13.94
CA ARG A 16 -7.69 -4.41 14.47
C ARG A 16 -7.45 -2.92 14.20
N ASP A 17 -6.23 -2.54 13.83
CA ASP A 17 -5.91 -1.17 13.48
C ASP A 17 -6.29 -0.84 12.04
N LEU A 18 -6.65 -1.85 11.25
CA LEU A 18 -7.03 -1.68 9.86
C LEU A 18 -8.54 -1.53 9.71
N VAL A 19 -8.95 -0.83 8.67
CA VAL A 19 -10.35 -0.65 8.32
C VAL A 19 -10.57 -1.27 6.94
N ALA A 20 -11.51 -2.21 6.84
CA ALA A 20 -11.80 -2.85 5.56
C ALA A 20 -12.21 -1.82 4.50
N GLY A 21 -11.60 -1.90 3.33
CA GLY A 21 -11.89 -1.00 2.22
C GLY A 21 -11.30 0.40 2.37
N ALA A 22 -10.36 0.58 3.30
CA ALA A 22 -9.75 1.89 3.55
C ALA A 22 -8.25 1.77 3.80
N GLY A 23 -7.56 2.92 3.82
CA GLY A 23 -6.14 2.99 4.09
C GLY A 23 -5.84 3.54 5.48
N VAL A 24 -4.72 3.12 6.01
CA VAL A 24 -4.13 3.70 7.22
C VAL A 24 -2.66 3.99 6.93
N CYS A 25 -2.10 4.95 7.63
CA CYS A 25 -0.68 5.29 7.48
C CYS A 25 0.13 4.71 8.65
N VAL A 26 1.23 4.03 8.33
CA VAL A 26 2.18 3.54 9.32
C VAL A 26 3.57 4.05 8.99
N LEU A 27 4.45 4.07 10.01
CA LEU A 27 5.86 4.41 9.80
C LEU A 27 6.68 3.14 9.68
N VAL A 28 7.52 3.08 8.66
CA VAL A 28 8.50 2.01 8.48
C VAL A 28 9.85 2.68 8.37
N GLY A 29 10.60 2.66 9.46
CA GLY A 29 11.77 3.52 9.59
C GLY A 29 11.33 4.99 9.59
N SER A 30 11.86 5.79 8.67
CA SER A 30 11.48 7.20 8.50
C SER A 30 10.43 7.41 7.42
N GLU A 31 9.95 6.33 6.78
CA GLU A 31 9.04 6.44 5.64
C GLU A 31 7.60 6.22 6.07
N GLN A 32 6.71 7.05 5.51
CA GLN A 32 5.27 6.85 5.68
C GLN A 32 4.78 5.87 4.63
N VAL A 33 4.10 4.84 5.08
CA VAL A 33 3.56 3.79 4.22
C VAL A 33 2.06 3.74 4.39
N ALA A 34 1.35 3.74 3.26
CA ALA A 34 -0.09 3.56 3.23
C ALA A 34 -0.39 2.06 3.17
N LEU A 35 -1.19 1.58 4.12
CA LEU A 35 -1.67 0.20 4.16
C LEU A 35 -3.14 0.19 3.79
N PHE A 36 -3.50 -0.67 2.84
CA PHE A 36 -4.89 -0.85 2.41
C PHE A 36 -5.33 -2.26 2.72
N TYR A 37 -6.50 -2.39 3.35
CA TYR A 37 -7.02 -3.67 3.79
C TYR A 37 -8.26 -4.04 2.97
N LEU A 38 -8.14 -5.11 2.19
CA LEU A 38 -9.22 -5.66 1.39
C LEU A 38 -9.39 -7.13 1.77
N PRO A 39 -10.20 -7.42 2.81
CA PRO A 39 -10.29 -8.79 3.36
C PRO A 39 -10.81 -9.83 2.37
N GLU A 40 -11.49 -9.40 1.31
CA GLU A 40 -12.00 -10.32 0.29
C GLU A 40 -10.98 -10.65 -0.81
N ASP A 41 -9.86 -9.95 -0.83
CA ASP A 41 -8.79 -10.20 -1.79
C ASP A 41 -7.81 -11.23 -1.22
N ASP A 42 -7.19 -12.02 -2.10
CA ASP A 42 -6.25 -13.06 -1.69
C ASP A 42 -5.06 -12.51 -0.89
N ARG A 43 -4.56 -11.35 -1.28
CA ARG A 43 -3.46 -10.72 -0.56
C ARG A 43 -3.91 -10.07 0.74
N ALA A 44 -5.15 -9.64 0.79
CA ALA A 44 -5.79 -8.94 1.90
C ALA A 44 -5.17 -7.58 2.24
N VAL A 45 -3.85 -7.43 2.26
CA VAL A 45 -3.19 -6.16 2.58
C VAL A 45 -2.22 -5.77 1.47
N TYR A 46 -2.19 -4.46 1.20
CA TYR A 46 -1.28 -3.83 0.23
C TYR A 46 -0.59 -2.65 0.90
N ALA A 47 0.69 -2.49 0.60
CA ALA A 47 1.49 -1.42 1.19
C ALA A 47 2.21 -0.63 0.10
N LEU A 48 2.00 0.68 0.09
CA LEU A 48 2.61 1.59 -0.87
C LEU A 48 3.13 2.81 -0.12
N SER A 49 4.07 3.54 -0.73
CA SER A 49 4.46 4.83 -0.19
C SER A 49 3.21 5.71 0.00
N ASN A 50 3.13 6.39 1.13
CA ASN A 50 2.03 7.32 1.39
C ASN A 50 2.16 8.62 0.58
N ARG A 51 3.28 8.81 -0.09
CA ARG A 51 3.54 10.03 -0.85
C ARG A 51 2.94 9.94 -2.24
N ASP A 52 2.04 10.88 -2.56
CA ASP A 52 1.57 11.13 -3.91
C ASP A 52 2.65 11.95 -4.63
N PRO A 53 3.35 11.40 -5.64
CA PRO A 53 4.43 12.13 -6.31
C PRO A 53 3.93 13.26 -7.21
N ILE A 54 2.68 13.23 -7.62
CA ILE A 54 2.07 14.25 -8.48
C ILE A 54 1.68 15.46 -7.63
N GLY A 55 1.01 15.21 -6.52
CA GLY A 55 0.62 16.25 -5.57
C GLY A 55 1.69 16.63 -4.58
N GLU A 56 2.78 15.85 -4.49
CA GLU A 56 3.92 16.08 -3.60
C GLU A 56 3.51 16.18 -2.13
N ALA A 57 2.63 15.25 -1.70
CA ALA A 57 2.14 15.22 -0.31
C ALA A 57 1.90 13.78 0.15
N ASN A 58 1.97 13.58 1.46
CA ASN A 58 1.79 12.28 2.09
C ASN A 58 0.31 12.05 2.40
N VAL A 59 -0.48 11.74 1.39
CA VAL A 59 -1.95 11.68 1.49
C VAL A 59 -2.57 10.39 0.95
N LEU A 60 -1.76 9.47 0.41
CA LEU A 60 -2.31 8.34 -0.33
C LEU A 60 -3.19 7.44 0.53
N SER A 61 -2.89 7.31 1.83
CA SER A 61 -3.72 6.52 2.75
C SER A 61 -5.15 7.07 2.91
N ARG A 62 -5.37 8.32 2.51
CA ARG A 62 -6.69 8.96 2.54
C ARG A 62 -7.42 8.80 1.20
N GLY A 63 -6.82 8.12 0.24
CA GLY A 63 -7.41 7.92 -1.07
C GLY A 63 -8.57 6.95 -1.04
N ILE A 64 -9.30 6.90 -2.15
CA ILE A 64 -10.48 6.06 -2.31
C ILE A 64 -10.09 4.82 -3.11
N LEU A 65 -10.37 3.64 -2.57
CA LEU A 65 -10.13 2.38 -3.25
C LEU A 65 -11.16 2.15 -4.34
N GLY A 66 -10.74 1.51 -5.41
CA GLY A 66 -11.60 1.15 -6.51
C GLY A 66 -11.03 0.01 -7.33
N ASP A 67 -11.76 -0.34 -8.39
CA ASP A 67 -11.37 -1.37 -9.34
C ASP A 67 -11.57 -0.78 -10.74
N ILE A 68 -10.50 -0.77 -11.52
CA ILE A 68 -10.54 -0.29 -12.90
C ILE A 68 -10.05 -1.41 -13.81
N GLY A 69 -10.97 -2.01 -14.57
CA GLY A 69 -10.65 -3.08 -15.49
C GLY A 69 -10.04 -4.30 -14.82
N GLY A 70 -10.46 -4.62 -13.59
CA GLY A 70 -9.94 -5.75 -12.83
C GLY A 70 -8.69 -5.42 -12.00
N ARG A 71 -8.20 -4.18 -12.09
CA ARG A 71 -7.05 -3.74 -11.30
C ARG A 71 -7.52 -3.01 -10.05
N LEU A 72 -7.03 -3.45 -8.89
CA LEU A 72 -7.29 -2.76 -7.63
C LEU A 72 -6.44 -1.50 -7.58
N VAL A 73 -7.07 -0.37 -7.33
CA VAL A 73 -6.42 0.93 -7.37
C VAL A 73 -6.81 1.79 -6.17
N VAL A 74 -5.99 2.80 -5.89
CA VAL A 74 -6.34 3.88 -4.99
C VAL A 74 -6.29 5.19 -5.78
N ALA A 75 -7.35 5.99 -5.64
CA ALA A 75 -7.38 7.34 -6.21
C ALA A 75 -6.86 8.32 -5.19
N SER A 76 -5.82 9.08 -5.55
CA SER A 76 -5.28 10.12 -4.66
C SER A 76 -6.32 11.22 -4.42
N PRO A 77 -6.43 11.71 -3.18
CA PRO A 77 -7.40 12.77 -2.90
C PRO A 77 -7.04 14.12 -3.51
N LEU A 78 -5.78 14.32 -3.96
CA LEU A 78 -5.35 15.61 -4.49
C LEU A 78 -5.79 15.81 -5.94
N TYR A 79 -5.23 15.06 -6.89
CA TYR A 79 -5.54 15.23 -8.31
C TYR A 79 -6.26 14.03 -8.92
N LYS A 80 -6.69 13.10 -8.07
CA LYS A 80 -7.49 11.95 -8.49
C LYS A 80 -6.77 10.96 -9.40
N HIS A 81 -5.44 11.00 -9.47
CA HIS A 81 -4.68 9.99 -10.20
C HIS A 81 -4.84 8.64 -9.50
N HIS A 82 -4.91 7.58 -10.29
CA HIS A 82 -5.12 6.22 -9.80
C HIS A 82 -3.80 5.47 -9.79
N PHE A 83 -3.50 4.83 -8.67
CA PHE A 83 -2.29 4.01 -8.51
C PHE A 83 -2.67 2.56 -8.26
N ASP A 84 -2.06 1.66 -9.01
CA ASP A 84 -2.26 0.22 -8.86
C ASP A 84 -1.71 -0.22 -7.51
N LEU A 85 -2.51 -0.91 -6.70
CA LEU A 85 -2.11 -1.33 -5.36
C LEU A 85 -0.97 -2.35 -5.40
N ALA A 86 -0.95 -3.20 -6.41
CA ALA A 86 0.05 -4.26 -6.50
C ALA A 86 1.40 -3.77 -7.02
N THR A 87 1.38 -2.82 -7.95
CA THR A 87 2.58 -2.39 -8.67
C THR A 87 3.03 -0.97 -8.36
N GLY A 88 2.12 -0.13 -7.88
CA GLY A 88 2.39 1.30 -7.68
C GLY A 88 2.31 2.12 -8.95
N ALA A 89 1.98 1.51 -10.09
CA ALA A 89 1.93 2.21 -11.36
C ALA A 89 0.76 3.19 -11.41
N CYS A 90 1.01 4.40 -11.91
CA CYS A 90 -0.05 5.37 -12.16
C CYS A 90 -0.76 5.00 -13.46
N LEU A 91 -2.10 4.86 -13.42
CA LEU A 91 -2.86 4.46 -14.60
C LEU A 91 -2.93 5.56 -15.66
N GLU A 92 -2.83 6.81 -15.27
CA GLU A 92 -2.93 7.96 -16.17
C GLU A 92 -1.58 8.44 -16.71
N ASP A 93 -0.47 7.97 -16.13
CA ASP A 93 0.86 8.42 -16.53
C ASP A 93 1.89 7.29 -16.35
N ASP A 94 2.29 6.70 -17.46
CA ASP A 94 3.22 5.57 -17.47
C ASP A 94 4.59 5.89 -16.87
N ALA A 95 4.96 7.17 -16.82
CA ALA A 95 6.25 7.58 -16.26
C ALA A 95 6.23 7.69 -14.73
N VAL A 96 5.05 7.61 -14.12
CA VAL A 96 4.88 7.78 -12.68
C VAL A 96 4.61 6.44 -12.01
N ARG A 97 5.36 6.17 -10.96
CA ARG A 97 5.20 4.95 -10.15
C ARG A 97 5.60 5.27 -8.71
N ILE A 98 4.85 4.74 -7.77
CA ILE A 98 5.20 4.87 -6.35
C ILE A 98 5.78 3.56 -5.83
N PRO A 99 6.71 3.63 -4.87
CA PRO A 99 7.27 2.41 -4.26
C PRO A 99 6.20 1.57 -3.60
N THR A 100 6.32 0.25 -3.74
CA THR A 100 5.47 -0.70 -3.03
C THR A 100 6.32 -1.52 -2.07
N TYR A 101 5.68 -2.07 -1.06
CA TYR A 101 6.32 -2.90 -0.05
C TYR A 101 5.60 -4.24 -0.01
N ALA A 102 6.34 -5.30 0.32
CA ALA A 102 5.72 -6.57 0.62
C ALA A 102 4.94 -6.42 1.93
N ALA A 103 3.73 -6.95 1.97
CA ALA A 103 2.90 -6.91 3.16
C ALA A 103 2.16 -8.23 3.31
N ARG A 104 1.98 -8.68 4.54
CA ARG A 104 1.23 -9.89 4.82
C ARG A 104 0.64 -9.86 6.23
N LEU A 105 -0.39 -10.67 6.42
CA LEU A 105 -0.96 -10.92 7.74
C LEU A 105 -0.32 -12.18 8.31
N GLU A 106 0.02 -12.14 9.58
CA GLU A 106 0.51 -13.30 10.30
C GLU A 106 -0.21 -13.33 11.65
N GLY A 107 -1.24 -14.19 11.74
CA GLY A 107 -2.19 -14.12 12.85
C GLY A 107 -2.87 -12.76 12.85
N ASP A 108 -2.79 -12.05 13.96
CA ASP A 108 -3.37 -10.72 14.10
C ASP A 108 -2.36 -9.60 13.82
N HIS A 109 -1.16 -9.96 13.33
CA HIS A 109 -0.11 -8.97 13.06
C HIS A 109 -0.03 -8.64 11.58
N VAL A 110 0.15 -7.36 11.28
CA VAL A 110 0.42 -6.88 9.93
C VAL A 110 1.93 -6.65 9.81
N LEU A 111 2.54 -7.37 8.86
CA LEU A 111 3.99 -7.31 8.65
C LEU A 111 4.30 -6.63 7.33
N ILE A 112 5.33 -5.80 7.34
CA ILE A 112 5.91 -5.23 6.11
C ILE A 112 7.31 -5.78 5.96
N GLY A 113 7.61 -6.25 4.73
CA GLY A 113 8.91 -6.77 4.38
C GLY A 113 9.71 -5.80 3.54
N ARG A 114 11.00 -5.72 3.82
CA ARG A 114 11.97 -4.95 3.02
C ARG A 114 13.14 -5.85 2.67
N PRO A 115 13.69 -5.69 1.43
CA PRO A 115 14.88 -6.44 1.03
C PRO A 115 16.08 -6.14 1.92
#